data_2fcb47a5168c9664747cc62546c76482
#
_entry.id   2fcb47a5168c9664747cc62546c76482
#
_cell.length_a   1.000
_cell.length_b   1.000
_cell.length_c   1.000
_cell.angle_alpha   90.00
_cell.angle_beta   90.00
_cell.angle_gamma   90.00
#
_symmetry.space_group_name_H-M   'P 1'
#
loop_
_entity.id
_entity.type
_entity.pdbx_description
1 polymer ?
#
loop_
_entity_poly.entity_id
_entity_poly.type
_entity_poly.pdbx_seq_one_letter_code
_entity_poly.pdbx_strand_id
1 'polypeptide(L)'
;MNFNIPDLGIIDDSSGFRILSATTDGRFISGKEGVKHILCTGDGKVEFVAFENQTLAYVNSVLGYGAYYPLHSVNRKGKIKAVLMDLDGTSVRSEEFWIWIIEKTTASMLDDESFKIEDSDIPFVSGHSVSEHLQYCIDKYCPGESLDKARNFYFEHVNHEMKEIMEGRGRKNSFVPQEGLKEFLLAIKAKGIKIGLVTSGLYEKAMPEILSAFRTLDMGEPTDFYDAIISAGYPL
;
A
#
# COMPACT_ATOMS: atom_id res chain seq x y z
N MET A 1 -2.28 -8.32 32.65
CA MET A 1 -1.41 -9.53 32.44
C MET A 1 -0.13 -9.06 31.80
N ASN A 2 1.04 -9.59 32.21
CA ASN A 2 2.32 -9.21 31.60
C ASN A 2 2.91 -10.45 30.93
N PHE A 3 3.14 -10.39 29.65
CA PHE A 3 3.81 -11.42 28.88
C PHE A 3 5.10 -10.86 28.30
N ASN A 4 6.19 -11.59 28.45
CA ASN A 4 7.41 -11.29 27.69
C ASN A 4 7.39 -12.16 26.42
N ILE A 5 7.12 -11.55 25.29
CA ILE A 5 6.99 -12.21 23.99
C ILE A 5 8.33 -12.07 23.24
N PRO A 6 8.95 -13.17 22.79
CA PRO A 6 10.19 -13.12 22.03
C PRO A 6 10.09 -12.14 20.86
N ASP A 7 11.11 -11.31 20.67
CA ASP A 7 11.23 -10.30 19.61
C ASP A 7 10.15 -9.20 19.57
N LEU A 8 9.10 -9.30 20.40
CA LEU A 8 8.05 -8.28 20.52
C LEU A 8 8.18 -7.48 21.83
N GLY A 9 8.77 -8.08 22.85
CA GLY A 9 8.99 -7.44 24.17
C GLY A 9 7.86 -7.69 25.17
N ILE A 10 7.77 -6.80 26.16
CA ILE A 10 6.77 -6.91 27.22
C ILE A 10 5.42 -6.39 26.71
N ILE A 11 4.42 -7.22 26.80
CA ILE A 11 3.03 -6.91 26.46
C ILE A 11 2.22 -6.89 27.75
N ASP A 12 1.56 -5.79 28.00
CA ASP A 12 0.69 -5.55 29.16
C ASP A 12 -0.69 -5.07 28.72
N ASP A 13 -1.55 -4.79 29.68
CA ASP A 13 -2.94 -4.35 29.44
C ASP A 13 -2.99 -2.98 28.72
N SER A 14 -1.92 -2.17 28.76
CA SER A 14 -1.82 -0.89 28.07
C SER A 14 -1.37 -1.01 26.61
N SER A 15 -0.87 -2.17 26.22
CA SER A 15 -0.30 -2.40 24.87
C SER A 15 -1.35 -2.49 23.76
N GLY A 16 -2.63 -2.55 24.10
CA GLY A 16 -3.74 -2.58 23.13
C GLY A 16 -3.88 -3.90 22.35
N PHE A 17 -3.16 -4.94 22.73
CA PHE A 17 -3.29 -6.27 22.13
C PHE A 17 -4.47 -7.04 22.72
N ARG A 18 -5.08 -7.87 21.88
CA ARG A 18 -6.10 -8.86 22.30
C ARG A 18 -5.49 -10.25 22.30
N ILE A 19 -5.83 -11.08 23.29
CA ILE A 19 -5.41 -12.47 23.35
C ILE A 19 -6.39 -13.32 22.55
N LEU A 20 -5.88 -14.20 21.71
CA LEU A 20 -6.65 -15.15 20.92
C LEU A 20 -6.37 -16.59 21.36
N SER A 21 -7.37 -17.47 21.20
CA SER A 21 -7.20 -18.91 21.39
C SER A 21 -6.65 -19.63 20.16
N ALA A 22 -6.88 -19.06 18.98
CA ALA A 22 -6.38 -19.56 17.70
C ALA A 22 -6.17 -18.40 16.73
N THR A 23 -5.33 -18.58 15.71
CA THR A 23 -5.20 -17.65 14.58
C THR A 23 -6.47 -17.65 13.71
N THR A 24 -6.74 -16.54 13.02
CA THR A 24 -7.94 -16.41 12.18
C THR A 24 -8.00 -17.46 11.08
N ASP A 25 -6.86 -17.89 10.53
CA ASP A 25 -6.78 -18.98 9.54
C ASP A 25 -6.85 -20.39 10.16
N GLY A 26 -6.94 -20.49 11.49
CA GLY A 26 -7.01 -21.75 12.23
C GLY A 26 -5.73 -22.59 12.27
N ARG A 27 -4.62 -22.07 11.72
CA ARG A 27 -3.36 -22.80 11.60
C ARG A 27 -2.67 -23.04 12.94
N PHE A 28 -2.74 -22.09 13.86
CA PHE A 28 -2.14 -22.19 15.19
C PHE A 28 -3.19 -22.07 16.29
N ILE A 29 -2.99 -22.86 17.35
CA ILE A 29 -3.87 -22.89 18.54
C ILE A 29 -2.99 -22.69 19.77
N SER A 30 -3.36 -21.74 20.62
CA SER A 30 -2.65 -21.48 21.88
C SER A 30 -2.62 -22.72 22.77
N GLY A 31 -1.46 -23.04 23.31
CA GLY A 31 -1.21 -24.24 24.12
C GLY A 31 -0.98 -25.53 23.33
N LYS A 32 -0.99 -25.49 21.98
CA LYS A 32 -0.69 -26.64 21.13
C LYS A 32 0.58 -26.41 20.31
N GLU A 33 1.28 -27.49 19.97
CA GLU A 33 2.45 -27.48 19.06
C GLU A 33 3.52 -26.46 19.42
N GLY A 34 3.71 -26.19 20.72
CA GLY A 34 4.70 -25.22 21.23
C GLY A 34 4.27 -23.76 21.22
N VAL A 35 3.06 -23.46 20.74
CA VAL A 35 2.48 -22.11 20.80
C VAL A 35 2.15 -21.75 22.25
N LYS A 36 2.75 -20.67 22.76
CA LYS A 36 2.51 -20.17 24.13
C LYS A 36 1.35 -19.19 24.18
N HIS A 37 1.38 -18.19 23.29
CA HIS A 37 0.38 -17.14 23.22
C HIS A 37 0.08 -16.81 21.77
N ILE A 38 -1.16 -16.37 21.53
CA ILE A 38 -1.56 -15.73 20.29
C ILE A 38 -2.15 -14.39 20.65
N LEU A 39 -1.60 -13.32 20.06
CA LEU A 39 -2.01 -11.93 20.28
C LEU A 39 -2.48 -11.33 18.95
N CYS A 40 -3.38 -10.38 19.01
CA CYS A 40 -3.85 -9.65 17.85
C CYS A 40 -3.79 -8.16 18.12
N THR A 41 -3.39 -7.38 17.12
CA THR A 41 -3.47 -5.91 17.21
C THR A 41 -4.91 -5.44 17.43
N GLY A 42 -5.09 -4.28 18.01
CA GLY A 42 -6.42 -3.72 18.31
C GLY A 42 -7.32 -3.60 17.07
N ASP A 43 -6.73 -3.31 15.90
CA ASP A 43 -7.41 -3.21 14.60
C ASP A 43 -7.63 -4.57 13.90
N GLY A 44 -7.11 -5.65 14.46
CA GLY A 44 -7.31 -7.00 13.92
C GLY A 44 -6.46 -7.35 12.69
N LYS A 45 -5.54 -6.48 12.26
CA LYS A 45 -4.79 -6.68 11.01
C LYS A 45 -3.59 -7.61 11.14
N VAL A 46 -3.01 -7.69 12.33
CA VAL A 46 -1.82 -8.51 12.58
C VAL A 46 -2.04 -9.39 13.80
N GLU A 47 -1.73 -10.68 13.66
CA GLU A 47 -1.71 -11.64 14.75
C GLU A 47 -0.27 -12.08 15.02
N PHE A 48 0.08 -12.25 16.27
CA PHE A 48 1.40 -12.70 16.69
C PHE A 48 1.29 -14.07 17.36
N VAL A 49 1.99 -15.06 16.79
CA VAL A 49 2.07 -16.41 17.33
C VAL A 49 3.42 -16.54 18.06
N ALA A 50 3.37 -16.55 19.38
CA ALA A 50 4.56 -16.64 20.23
C ALA A 50 4.85 -18.09 20.62
N PHE A 51 6.06 -18.51 20.31
CA PHE A 51 6.68 -19.75 20.78
C PHE A 51 7.66 -19.47 21.94
N GLU A 52 8.41 -20.46 22.37
CA GLU A 52 9.40 -20.31 23.45
C GLU A 52 10.49 -19.26 23.10
N ASN A 53 11.03 -19.35 21.88
CA ASN A 53 12.21 -18.57 21.46
C ASN A 53 11.98 -17.78 20.16
N GLN A 54 10.77 -17.74 19.64
CA GLN A 54 10.45 -17.11 18.38
C GLN A 54 9.01 -16.62 18.38
N THR A 55 8.77 -15.53 17.66
CA THR A 55 7.42 -15.05 17.37
C THR A 55 7.24 -14.91 15.85
N LEU A 56 6.11 -15.36 15.37
CA LEU A 56 5.67 -15.13 13.98
C LEU A 56 4.61 -14.04 13.99
N ALA A 57 4.69 -13.10 13.04
CA ALA A 57 3.61 -12.18 12.72
C ALA A 57 2.80 -12.76 11.55
N TYR A 58 1.52 -12.97 11.75
CA TYR A 58 0.57 -13.25 10.68
C TYR A 58 -0.07 -11.95 10.24
N VAL A 59 0.17 -11.57 9.00
CA VAL A 59 -0.37 -10.34 8.40
C VAL A 59 -1.45 -10.73 7.41
N ASN A 60 -2.68 -10.34 7.69
CA ASN A 60 -3.77 -10.46 6.73
C ASN A 60 -3.55 -9.48 5.59
N SER A 61 -3.30 -10.00 4.40
CA SER A 61 -3.20 -9.17 3.19
C SER A 61 -4.58 -8.69 2.77
N VAL A 62 -4.67 -7.43 2.32
CA VAL A 62 -5.86 -6.90 1.63
C VAL A 62 -6.20 -7.70 0.37
N LEU A 63 -5.22 -8.44 -0.18
CA LEU A 63 -5.33 -9.25 -1.39
C LEU A 63 -5.73 -10.72 -1.14
N GLY A 64 -6.20 -11.04 0.08
CA GLY A 64 -6.76 -12.35 0.41
C GLY A 64 -5.75 -13.43 0.79
N TYR A 65 -4.44 -13.15 0.82
CA TYR A 65 -3.43 -14.08 1.25
C TYR A 65 -2.72 -13.59 2.50
N GLY A 66 -3.04 -14.20 3.65
CA GLY A 66 -2.27 -14.00 4.86
C GLY A 66 -0.92 -14.72 4.78
N ALA A 67 0.11 -14.11 5.36
CA ALA A 67 1.46 -14.69 5.42
C ALA A 67 2.06 -14.59 6.81
N TYR A 68 2.88 -15.57 7.16
CA TYR A 68 3.62 -15.61 8.42
C TYR A 68 5.06 -15.14 8.20
N TYR A 69 5.46 -14.15 8.99
CA TYR A 69 6.81 -13.59 8.98
C TYR A 69 7.46 -13.81 10.34
N PRO A 70 8.67 -14.40 10.41
CA PRO A 70 9.40 -14.45 11.67
C PRO A 70 9.79 -13.04 12.11
N LEU A 71 9.54 -12.71 13.39
CA LEU A 71 10.05 -11.49 13.96
C LEU A 71 11.53 -11.67 14.30
N HIS A 72 12.27 -10.58 14.13
CA HIS A 72 13.66 -10.50 14.51
C HIS A 72 13.89 -9.21 15.28
N SER A 73 14.45 -9.31 16.47
CA SER A 73 14.88 -8.12 17.20
C SER A 73 16.01 -7.42 16.45
N VAL A 74 15.81 -6.15 16.18
CA VAL A 74 16.82 -5.31 15.53
C VAL A 74 17.62 -4.58 16.58
N ASN A 75 18.86 -4.99 16.79
CA ASN A 75 19.80 -4.27 17.65
C ASN A 75 20.32 -3.04 16.89
N ARG A 76 19.67 -1.89 17.10
CA ARG A 76 20.04 -0.63 16.44
C ARG A 76 21.34 -0.09 17.01
N LYS A 77 22.38 -0.04 16.18
CA LYS A 77 23.62 0.65 16.49
C LYS A 77 23.56 2.09 15.96
N GLY A 78 23.26 3.04 16.84
CA GLY A 78 23.26 4.46 16.51
C GLY A 78 21.90 5.10 16.26
N LYS A 79 21.90 6.40 15.94
CA LYS A 79 20.69 7.19 15.66
C LYS A 79 20.22 6.97 14.23
N ILE A 80 18.90 6.97 14.02
CA ILE A 80 18.31 7.00 12.67
C ILE A 80 18.74 8.29 11.99
N LYS A 81 19.27 8.19 10.78
CA LYS A 81 19.75 9.33 9.98
C LYS A 81 18.84 9.61 8.77
N ALA A 82 18.14 8.59 8.29
CA ALA A 82 17.23 8.73 7.17
C ALA A 82 16.04 7.76 7.30
N VAL A 83 14.93 8.14 6.68
CA VAL A 83 13.74 7.30 6.46
C VAL A 83 13.54 7.20 4.96
N LEU A 84 13.36 5.99 4.44
CA LEU A 84 12.93 5.72 3.07
C LEU A 84 11.47 5.33 3.13
N MET A 85 10.65 6.05 2.38
CA MET A 85 9.20 5.86 2.35
C MET A 85 8.79 5.37 0.96
N ASP A 86 7.94 4.38 0.93
CA ASP A 86 7.24 3.98 -0.28
C ASP A 86 6.07 4.95 -0.58
N LEU A 87 5.62 4.96 -1.83
CA LEU A 87 4.55 5.85 -2.31
C LEU A 87 3.18 5.19 -2.24
N ASP A 88 2.96 4.20 -3.09
CA ASP A 88 1.66 3.57 -3.29
C ASP A 88 1.18 2.80 -2.04
N GLY A 89 -0.02 3.13 -1.55
CA GLY A 89 -0.57 2.51 -0.35
C GLY A 89 0.11 2.92 0.96
N THR A 90 1.31 3.48 0.92
CA THR A 90 2.11 3.88 2.10
C THR A 90 2.01 5.38 2.37
N SER A 91 2.37 6.21 1.41
CA SER A 91 2.27 7.68 1.50
C SER A 91 0.96 8.20 0.91
N VAL A 92 0.46 7.55 -0.12
CA VAL A 92 -0.71 7.95 -0.88
C VAL A 92 -1.64 6.76 -1.09
N ARG A 93 -2.94 6.98 -0.94
CA ARG A 93 -3.97 6.01 -1.33
C ARG A 93 -4.23 6.16 -2.82
N SER A 94 -3.54 5.35 -3.62
CA SER A 94 -3.59 5.41 -5.09
C SER A 94 -4.55 4.39 -5.71
N GLU A 95 -4.98 3.39 -4.94
CA GLU A 95 -5.75 2.23 -5.41
C GLU A 95 -7.03 2.61 -6.14
N GLU A 96 -7.86 3.48 -5.54
CA GLU A 96 -9.13 3.92 -6.14
C GLU A 96 -8.93 4.62 -7.49
N PHE A 97 -7.83 5.34 -7.64
CA PHE A 97 -7.49 5.99 -8.91
C PHE A 97 -7.13 4.96 -9.97
N TRP A 98 -6.32 3.97 -9.63
CA TRP A 98 -5.91 2.94 -10.59
C TRP A 98 -7.05 2.04 -11.01
N ILE A 99 -7.95 1.66 -10.08
CA ILE A 99 -9.19 0.94 -10.39
C ILE A 99 -10.05 1.77 -11.36
N TRP A 100 -10.19 3.06 -11.11
CA TRP A 100 -10.92 3.95 -12.01
C TRP A 100 -10.30 4.04 -13.42
N ILE A 101 -8.98 4.02 -13.55
CA ILE A 101 -8.31 3.97 -14.87
C ILE A 101 -8.61 2.64 -15.58
N ILE A 102 -8.62 1.51 -14.87
CA ILE A 102 -9.01 0.22 -15.44
C ILE A 102 -10.49 0.25 -15.90
N GLU A 103 -11.36 0.85 -15.10
CA GLU A 103 -12.77 1.06 -15.44
C GLU A 103 -12.92 1.88 -16.73
N LYS A 104 -12.25 3.03 -16.84
CA LYS A 104 -12.23 3.86 -18.05
C LYS A 104 -11.71 3.08 -19.27
N THR A 105 -10.66 2.30 -19.07
CA THR A 105 -10.09 1.47 -20.14
C THR A 105 -11.09 0.45 -20.65
N THR A 106 -11.79 -0.22 -19.73
CA THR A 106 -12.82 -1.20 -20.08
C THR A 106 -14.01 -0.53 -20.76
N ALA A 107 -14.45 0.62 -20.26
CA ALA A 107 -15.49 1.45 -20.89
C ALA A 107 -15.15 1.81 -22.34
N SER A 108 -13.88 2.19 -22.60
CA SER A 108 -13.41 2.49 -23.97
C SER A 108 -13.36 1.25 -24.86
N MET A 109 -13.07 0.06 -24.33
CA MET A 109 -13.12 -1.18 -25.10
C MET A 109 -14.55 -1.57 -25.48
N LEU A 110 -15.52 -1.29 -24.60
CA LEU A 110 -16.94 -1.58 -24.79
C LEU A 110 -17.68 -0.50 -25.61
N ASP A 111 -17.06 0.66 -25.86
CA ASP A 111 -17.72 1.86 -26.37
C ASP A 111 -18.93 2.26 -25.50
N ASP A 112 -18.81 2.10 -24.18
CA ASP A 112 -19.85 2.38 -23.18
C ASP A 112 -19.29 3.19 -22.01
N GLU A 113 -19.46 4.51 -22.06
CA GLU A 113 -19.01 5.43 -21.00
C GLU A 113 -19.73 5.23 -19.66
N SER A 114 -20.85 4.53 -19.64
CA SER A 114 -21.61 4.23 -18.42
C SER A 114 -21.11 3.01 -17.67
N PHE A 115 -20.17 2.26 -18.24
CA PHE A 115 -19.62 1.06 -17.63
C PHE A 115 -19.00 1.33 -16.25
N LYS A 116 -19.28 0.42 -15.33
CA LYS A 116 -18.70 0.40 -13.97
C LYS A 116 -18.20 -0.99 -13.62
N ILE A 117 -17.03 -1.05 -13.00
CA ILE A 117 -16.52 -2.28 -12.40
C ILE A 117 -17.39 -2.63 -11.18
N GLU A 118 -17.79 -3.89 -11.08
CA GLU A 118 -18.55 -4.40 -9.93
C GLU A 118 -17.64 -4.51 -8.69
N ASP A 119 -18.21 -4.31 -7.49
CA ASP A 119 -17.44 -4.44 -6.23
C ASP A 119 -16.80 -5.82 -6.07
N SER A 120 -17.43 -6.87 -6.62
CA SER A 120 -16.90 -8.24 -6.64
C SER A 120 -15.63 -8.41 -7.47
N ASP A 121 -15.33 -7.47 -8.38
CA ASP A 121 -14.17 -7.52 -9.27
C ASP A 121 -12.95 -6.80 -8.71
N ILE A 122 -13.15 -5.96 -7.70
CA ILE A 122 -12.06 -5.17 -7.08
C ILE A 122 -10.83 -6.03 -6.74
N PRO A 123 -10.96 -7.24 -6.15
CA PRO A 123 -9.80 -8.08 -5.87
C PRO A 123 -9.00 -8.53 -7.10
N PHE A 124 -9.59 -8.48 -8.29
CA PHE A 124 -8.96 -8.92 -9.55
C PHE A 124 -8.40 -7.75 -10.37
N VAL A 125 -8.81 -6.52 -10.05
CA VAL A 125 -8.35 -5.30 -10.72
C VAL A 125 -7.50 -4.41 -9.81
N SER A 126 -7.01 -4.97 -8.71
CA SER A 126 -6.22 -4.32 -7.69
C SER A 126 -5.10 -5.26 -7.21
N GLY A 127 -3.91 -4.69 -6.92
CA GLY A 127 -2.81 -5.43 -6.32
C GLY A 127 -2.04 -6.40 -7.24
N HIS A 128 -2.34 -6.43 -8.52
CA HIS A 128 -1.66 -7.23 -9.53
C HIS A 128 -1.00 -6.34 -10.59
N SER A 129 -0.37 -6.93 -11.59
CA SER A 129 0.16 -6.16 -12.72
C SER A 129 -0.98 -5.59 -13.57
N VAL A 130 -0.73 -4.44 -14.20
CA VAL A 130 -1.71 -3.81 -15.14
C VAL A 130 -2.20 -4.81 -16.18
N SER A 131 -1.30 -5.66 -16.69
CA SER A 131 -1.67 -6.64 -17.71
C SER A 131 -2.64 -7.71 -17.19
N GLU A 132 -2.49 -8.13 -15.94
CA GLU A 132 -3.43 -9.08 -15.30
C GLU A 132 -4.78 -8.44 -15.07
N HIS A 133 -4.83 -7.19 -14.59
CA HIS A 133 -6.07 -6.42 -14.45
C HIS A 133 -6.82 -6.29 -15.77
N LEU A 134 -6.11 -5.88 -16.83
CA LEU A 134 -6.70 -5.73 -18.16
C LEU A 134 -7.16 -7.07 -18.74
N GLN A 135 -6.36 -8.14 -18.56
CA GLN A 135 -6.77 -9.47 -19.04
C GLN A 135 -8.04 -9.96 -18.35
N TYR A 136 -8.14 -9.76 -17.02
CA TYR A 136 -9.36 -10.08 -16.29
C TYR A 136 -10.59 -9.35 -16.87
N CYS A 137 -10.46 -8.04 -17.12
CA CYS A 137 -11.55 -7.26 -17.72
C CYS A 137 -11.90 -7.71 -19.13
N ILE A 138 -10.91 -8.08 -19.94
CA ILE A 138 -11.14 -8.65 -21.28
C ILE A 138 -11.94 -9.94 -21.17
N ASP A 139 -11.48 -10.87 -20.36
CA ASP A 139 -12.10 -12.19 -20.24
C ASP A 139 -13.55 -12.12 -19.75
N LYS A 140 -13.85 -11.17 -18.85
CA LYS A 140 -15.18 -11.04 -18.26
C LYS A 140 -16.13 -10.17 -19.07
N TYR A 141 -15.66 -9.03 -19.59
CA TYR A 141 -16.54 -7.98 -20.11
C TYR A 141 -16.46 -7.79 -21.62
N CYS A 142 -15.31 -8.04 -22.23
CA CYS A 142 -15.08 -7.82 -23.66
C CYS A 142 -14.33 -8.99 -24.32
N PRO A 143 -14.89 -10.23 -24.24
CA PRO A 143 -14.23 -11.41 -24.78
C PRO A 143 -14.00 -11.27 -26.28
N GLY A 144 -12.77 -11.50 -26.71
CA GLY A 144 -12.35 -11.34 -28.11
C GLY A 144 -11.55 -10.07 -28.40
N GLU A 145 -11.47 -9.13 -27.45
CA GLU A 145 -10.57 -7.99 -27.54
C GLU A 145 -9.14 -8.39 -27.19
N SER A 146 -8.15 -7.62 -27.68
CA SER A 146 -6.76 -7.93 -27.45
C SER A 146 -6.19 -7.14 -26.25
N LEU A 147 -5.23 -7.74 -25.54
CA LEU A 147 -4.50 -7.08 -24.47
C LEU A 147 -3.74 -5.83 -24.96
N ASP A 148 -3.24 -5.85 -26.20
CA ASP A 148 -2.56 -4.70 -26.79
C ASP A 148 -3.50 -3.51 -27.01
N LYS A 149 -4.74 -3.77 -27.47
CA LYS A 149 -5.77 -2.73 -27.59
C LYS A 149 -6.10 -2.15 -26.21
N ALA A 150 -6.30 -3.00 -25.21
CA ALA A 150 -6.55 -2.56 -23.83
C ALA A 150 -5.40 -1.72 -23.27
N ARG A 151 -4.15 -2.12 -23.49
CA ARG A 151 -2.96 -1.35 -23.09
C ARG A 151 -2.90 0.02 -23.74
N ASN A 152 -3.24 0.12 -25.03
CA ASN A 152 -3.27 1.42 -25.72
C ASN A 152 -4.26 2.38 -25.07
N PHE A 153 -5.50 1.96 -24.81
CA PHE A 153 -6.48 2.77 -24.08
C PHE A 153 -6.00 3.10 -22.65
N TYR A 154 -5.43 2.11 -21.94
CA TYR A 154 -4.91 2.32 -20.60
C TYR A 154 -3.85 3.44 -20.58
N PHE A 155 -2.85 3.37 -21.46
CA PHE A 155 -1.80 4.39 -21.51
C PHE A 155 -2.31 5.75 -21.98
N GLU A 156 -3.29 5.77 -22.88
CA GLU A 156 -3.94 7.01 -23.30
C GLU A 156 -4.61 7.69 -22.10
N HIS A 157 -5.42 6.97 -21.34
CA HIS A 157 -6.06 7.49 -20.13
C HIS A 157 -5.06 7.90 -19.06
N VAL A 158 -4.07 7.08 -18.79
CA VAL A 158 -3.01 7.40 -17.81
C VAL A 158 -2.30 8.70 -18.20
N ASN A 159 -1.82 8.81 -19.43
CA ASN A 159 -1.07 9.98 -19.89
C ASN A 159 -1.92 11.24 -19.82
N HIS A 160 -3.18 11.15 -20.21
CA HIS A 160 -4.12 12.28 -20.11
C HIS A 160 -4.30 12.72 -18.66
N GLU A 161 -4.66 11.80 -17.76
CA GLU A 161 -4.95 12.13 -16.37
C GLU A 161 -3.71 12.62 -15.60
N MET A 162 -2.54 12.00 -15.83
CA MET A 162 -1.30 12.46 -15.21
C MET A 162 -0.95 13.91 -15.65
N LYS A 163 -1.14 14.22 -16.93
CA LYS A 163 -0.95 15.59 -17.44
C LYS A 163 -1.92 16.56 -16.78
N GLU A 164 -3.21 16.22 -16.69
CA GLU A 164 -4.21 17.09 -16.05
C GLU A 164 -3.88 17.35 -14.57
N ILE A 165 -3.38 16.31 -13.84
CA ILE A 165 -2.95 16.46 -12.45
C ILE A 165 -1.73 17.41 -12.36
N MET A 166 -0.74 17.24 -13.21
CA MET A 166 0.44 18.12 -13.23
C MET A 166 0.06 19.58 -13.48
N GLU A 167 -0.89 19.81 -14.36
CA GLU A 167 -1.39 21.15 -14.71
C GLU A 167 -2.43 21.71 -13.71
N GLY A 168 -2.74 20.95 -12.64
CA GLY A 168 -3.69 21.39 -11.59
C GLY A 168 -5.16 21.28 -11.97
N ARG A 169 -5.49 20.62 -13.07
CA ARG A 169 -6.86 20.40 -13.56
C ARG A 169 -7.37 18.98 -13.34
N GLY A 170 -6.54 18.09 -12.78
CA GLY A 170 -6.88 16.70 -12.55
C GLY A 170 -8.11 16.51 -11.64
N ARG A 171 -8.66 15.31 -11.67
CA ARG A 171 -9.76 14.89 -10.80
C ARG A 171 -9.43 15.21 -9.34
N LYS A 172 -10.39 15.80 -8.61
CA LYS A 172 -10.26 16.01 -7.17
C LYS A 172 -10.10 14.68 -6.45
N ASN A 173 -9.20 14.64 -5.48
CA ASN A 173 -8.91 13.46 -4.68
C ASN A 173 -8.42 12.24 -5.50
N SER A 174 -7.75 12.48 -6.64
CA SER A 174 -7.12 11.41 -7.41
C SER A 174 -6.17 10.60 -6.55
N PHE A 175 -5.35 11.27 -5.77
CA PHE A 175 -4.34 10.68 -4.91
C PHE A 175 -4.46 11.28 -3.51
N VAL A 176 -5.16 10.56 -2.64
CA VAL A 176 -5.43 11.03 -1.27
C VAL A 176 -4.23 10.67 -0.38
N PRO A 177 -3.62 11.65 0.32
CA PRO A 177 -2.56 11.33 1.27
C PRO A 177 -3.07 10.43 2.39
N GLN A 178 -2.19 9.57 2.92
CA GLN A 178 -2.50 8.79 4.11
C GLN A 178 -2.74 9.73 5.30
N GLU A 179 -3.65 9.34 6.17
CA GLU A 179 -3.96 10.09 7.39
C GLU A 179 -2.71 10.26 8.27
N GLY A 180 -2.47 11.49 8.73
CA GLY A 180 -1.29 11.82 9.52
C GLY A 180 0.03 11.94 8.73
N LEU A 181 0.01 11.84 7.40
CA LEU A 181 1.23 11.92 6.59
C LEU A 181 1.99 13.23 6.81
N LYS A 182 1.29 14.38 6.78
CA LYS A 182 1.91 15.70 6.97
C LYS A 182 2.60 15.80 8.32
N GLU A 183 1.90 15.45 9.38
CA GLU A 183 2.41 15.50 10.75
C GLU A 183 3.63 14.59 10.93
N PHE A 184 3.56 13.40 10.36
CA PHE A 184 4.66 12.44 10.38
C PHE A 184 5.90 12.98 9.66
N LEU A 185 5.75 13.47 8.43
CA LEU A 185 6.84 14.01 7.63
C LEU A 185 7.49 15.22 8.31
N LEU A 186 6.69 16.15 8.83
CA LEU A 186 7.19 17.34 9.54
C LEU A 186 7.90 16.96 10.84
N ALA A 187 7.40 15.96 11.59
CA ALA A 187 8.05 15.48 12.80
C ALA A 187 9.41 14.81 12.52
N ILE A 188 9.57 14.11 11.41
CA ILE A 188 10.83 13.53 10.95
C ILE A 188 11.82 14.63 10.59
N LYS A 189 11.42 15.61 9.78
CA LYS A 189 12.25 16.78 9.40
C LYS A 189 12.68 17.56 10.63
N ALA A 190 11.81 17.80 11.60
CA ALA A 190 12.13 18.53 12.84
C ALA A 190 13.22 17.82 13.68
N LYS A 191 13.38 16.52 13.54
CA LYS A 191 14.47 15.73 14.17
C LYS A 191 15.77 15.73 13.36
N GLY A 192 15.84 16.44 12.24
CA GLY A 192 17.01 16.48 11.37
C GLY A 192 17.26 15.15 10.64
N ILE A 193 16.24 14.32 10.51
CA ILE A 193 16.30 13.03 9.80
C ILE A 193 15.95 13.28 8.34
N LYS A 194 16.77 12.77 7.42
CA LYS A 194 16.52 12.84 5.98
C LYS A 194 15.36 11.96 5.57
N ILE A 195 14.64 12.37 4.52
CA ILE A 195 13.49 11.60 4.00
C ILE A 195 13.70 11.37 2.51
N GLY A 196 13.74 10.10 2.11
CA GLY A 196 13.71 9.68 0.71
C GLY A 196 12.35 9.08 0.36
N LEU A 197 11.77 9.47 -0.77
CA LEU A 197 10.65 8.79 -1.40
C LEU A 197 11.21 7.71 -2.34
N VAL A 198 10.78 6.46 -2.21
CA VAL A 198 11.26 5.34 -3.02
C VAL A 198 10.06 4.56 -3.51
N THR A 199 9.91 4.43 -4.82
CA THR A 199 8.79 3.69 -5.42
C THR A 199 9.24 2.85 -6.60
N SER A 200 8.57 1.72 -6.83
CA SER A 200 8.70 0.91 -8.04
C SER A 200 7.94 1.50 -9.23
N GLY A 201 7.10 2.52 -9.01
CA GLY A 201 6.39 3.23 -10.06
C GLY A 201 7.32 4.04 -10.96
N LEU A 202 6.94 4.21 -12.22
CA LEU A 202 7.64 5.09 -13.15
C LEU A 202 7.55 6.55 -12.69
N TYR A 203 8.57 7.35 -12.96
CA TYR A 203 8.62 8.76 -12.57
C TYR A 203 7.40 9.56 -13.03
N GLU A 204 6.96 9.34 -14.27
CA GLU A 204 5.82 10.02 -14.89
C GLU A 204 4.49 9.73 -14.19
N LYS A 205 4.42 8.64 -13.42
CA LYS A 205 3.27 8.30 -12.57
C LYS A 205 3.48 8.81 -11.14
N ALA A 206 4.63 8.52 -10.55
CA ALA A 206 4.93 8.83 -9.16
C ALA A 206 4.91 10.32 -8.84
N MET A 207 5.41 11.17 -9.75
CA MET A 207 5.43 12.63 -9.52
C MET A 207 4.04 13.26 -9.47
N PRO A 208 3.10 12.98 -10.40
CA PRO A 208 1.72 13.46 -10.26
C PRO A 208 1.03 12.99 -8.98
N GLU A 209 1.26 11.73 -8.58
CA GLU A 209 0.68 11.17 -7.35
C GLU A 209 1.10 11.94 -6.11
N ILE A 210 2.41 12.07 -5.88
CA ILE A 210 2.91 12.76 -4.69
C ILE A 210 2.63 14.27 -4.74
N LEU A 211 2.66 14.90 -5.92
CA LEU A 211 2.32 16.30 -6.10
C LEU A 211 0.84 16.56 -5.75
N SER A 212 -0.06 15.69 -6.19
CA SER A 212 -1.49 15.78 -5.84
C SER A 212 -1.70 15.69 -4.31
N ALA A 213 -1.01 14.75 -3.65
CA ALA A 213 -1.06 14.61 -2.20
C ALA A 213 -0.49 15.84 -1.48
N PHE A 214 0.65 16.39 -1.94
CA PHE A 214 1.28 17.56 -1.36
C PHE A 214 0.42 18.83 -1.53
N ARG A 215 -0.24 19.00 -2.67
CA ARG A 215 -1.23 20.08 -2.88
C ARG A 215 -2.40 19.96 -1.90
N THR A 216 -2.91 18.76 -1.70
CA THR A 216 -4.00 18.50 -0.72
C THR A 216 -3.57 18.86 0.71
N LEU A 217 -2.30 18.61 1.06
CA LEU A 217 -1.72 18.86 2.38
C LEU A 217 -1.19 20.29 2.56
N ASP A 218 -1.17 21.09 1.50
CA ASP A 218 -0.54 22.40 1.48
C ASP A 218 0.93 22.34 1.96
N MET A 219 1.73 21.50 1.27
CA MET A 219 3.14 21.22 1.62
C MET A 219 4.16 21.75 0.61
N GLY A 220 3.71 22.45 -0.43
CA GLY A 220 4.59 22.95 -1.50
C GLY A 220 5.01 21.85 -2.48
N GLU A 221 6.23 21.96 -3.04
CA GLU A 221 6.73 21.02 -4.04
C GLU A 221 7.42 19.81 -3.38
N PRO A 222 7.11 18.57 -3.82
CA PRO A 222 7.75 17.38 -3.28
C PRO A 222 9.28 17.39 -3.44
N THR A 223 9.79 17.93 -4.54
CA THR A 223 11.22 18.04 -4.83
C THR A 223 11.98 18.95 -3.88
N ASP A 224 11.31 19.93 -3.30
CA ASP A 224 11.89 20.82 -2.29
C ASP A 224 11.85 20.20 -0.89
N PHE A 225 10.94 19.27 -0.69
CA PHE A 225 10.69 18.65 0.60
C PHE A 225 11.53 17.38 0.84
N TYR A 226 11.53 16.45 -0.12
CA TYR A 226 12.28 15.20 -0.01
C TYR A 226 13.78 15.42 -0.26
N ASP A 227 14.62 14.73 0.52
CA ASP A 227 16.07 14.74 0.30
C ASP A 227 16.48 13.90 -0.93
N ALA A 228 15.64 12.93 -1.31
CA ALA A 228 15.78 12.15 -2.53
C ALA A 228 14.40 11.62 -2.97
N ILE A 229 14.20 11.52 -4.29
CA ILE A 229 13.06 10.81 -4.89
C ILE A 229 13.64 9.78 -5.86
N ILE A 230 13.37 8.50 -5.61
CA ILE A 230 13.86 7.36 -6.39
C ILE A 230 12.65 6.62 -6.95
N SER A 231 12.57 6.53 -8.26
CA SER A 231 11.50 5.85 -9.00
C SER A 231 12.08 4.87 -10.03
N ALA A 232 11.30 3.91 -10.47
CA ALA A 232 11.71 3.06 -11.60
C ALA A 232 11.85 3.89 -12.88
N GLY A 233 12.77 3.49 -13.76
CA GLY A 233 12.97 4.13 -15.06
C GLY A 233 13.64 5.51 -15.00
N TYR A 234 13.98 6.02 -13.84
CA TYR A 234 14.78 7.24 -13.75
C TYR A 234 16.26 6.91 -14.05
N PRO A 235 16.89 7.56 -15.01
CA PRO A 235 18.32 7.34 -15.22
C PRO A 235 19.10 7.82 -13.99
N LEU A 236 19.86 6.90 -13.42
CA LEU A 236 20.82 7.19 -12.33
C LEU A 236 21.98 8.02 -12.87
#